data_4626614ffc7243ab93fe18744bad0a8d
#
_entry.id   4626614ffc7243ab93fe18744bad0a8d
#
_cell.length_a   1.000
_cell.length_b   1.000
_cell.length_c   1.000
_cell.angle_alpha   90.00
_cell.angle_beta   90.00
_cell.angle_gamma   90.00
#
_symmetry.space_group_name_H-M   'P 1'
#
loop_
_entity.id
_entity.type
_entity.pdbx_description
1 polymer ?
#
loop_
_entity_poly.entity_id
_entity_poly.type
_entity_poly.pdbx_seq_one_letter_code
_entity_poly.pdbx_strand_id
1 'polypeptide(L)'
;MVMSAYPSIRERLFRLAPVASTESVPVLCIRFLLILMPLLVIGAMIAFGAKPVGMWMHRHRFILGASVIAACVLLNISGSSIGMWNYWLGHDMSTDVVWGTPRIMRTDEYVVGTPLAFSQRYSGYSYFNDLFGNKPADMFIVKDAPVLALAELFRPFHWGYILFGSSRGLAFYWSARLVVLFLAAYEFFLCISNDRRQEKHKGVAFVGAILIACAPLVQWWFAVNALPEMLIAIFVSIVCFDRYLGDTESGHRAAYAAVILICAGMFALTLYPAWQISLGLSLIHI
;
A
#
# COMPACT_ATOMS: atom_id res chain seq x y z
N MET A 1 -44.89 -13.11 2.45
CA MET A 1 -45.22 -12.11 1.42
C MET A 1 -44.39 -10.85 1.61
N VAL A 2 -43.06 -10.97 1.68
CA VAL A 2 -42.10 -9.82 1.87
C VAL A 2 -40.90 -9.93 0.90
N MET A 3 -40.88 -10.89 -0.03
CA MET A 3 -39.75 -11.10 -0.96
C MET A 3 -39.85 -10.38 -2.32
N SER A 4 -40.87 -9.53 -2.54
CA SER A 4 -41.02 -8.86 -3.85
C SER A 4 -40.56 -7.39 -3.92
N ALA A 5 -39.99 -6.87 -2.85
CA ALA A 5 -39.59 -5.46 -2.80
C ALA A 5 -38.11 -5.17 -3.15
N TYR A 6 -37.30 -6.20 -3.35
CA TYR A 6 -35.92 -5.99 -3.75
C TYR A 6 -35.77 -6.19 -5.27
N PRO A 7 -35.38 -5.16 -6.03
CA PRO A 7 -35.04 -5.34 -7.43
C PRO A 7 -33.97 -6.41 -7.55
N SER A 8 -34.11 -7.29 -8.53
CA SER A 8 -33.17 -8.40 -8.73
C SER A 8 -31.76 -7.87 -8.85
N ILE A 9 -30.77 -8.61 -8.35
CA ILE A 9 -29.32 -8.26 -8.48
C ILE A 9 -28.99 -7.93 -9.94
N ARG A 10 -29.65 -8.59 -10.88
CA ARG A 10 -29.53 -8.35 -12.32
C ARG A 10 -29.99 -6.94 -12.73
N GLU A 11 -31.11 -6.43 -12.19
CA GLU A 11 -31.59 -5.07 -12.50
C GLU A 11 -30.68 -4.00 -11.88
N ARG A 12 -30.06 -4.26 -10.74
CA ARG A 12 -29.08 -3.36 -10.12
C ARG A 12 -27.74 -3.34 -10.84
N LEU A 13 -27.28 -4.50 -11.35
CA LEU A 13 -26.07 -4.60 -12.16
C LEU A 13 -26.23 -3.95 -13.54
N PHE A 14 -27.42 -3.88 -14.11
CA PHE A 14 -27.69 -3.32 -15.43
C PHE A 14 -28.25 -1.90 -15.43
N ARG A 15 -28.52 -1.30 -14.27
CA ARG A 15 -28.75 0.15 -14.17
C ARG A 15 -27.42 0.94 -14.23
N LEU A 16 -26.60 0.60 -15.19
CA LEU A 16 -25.46 1.45 -15.63
C LEU A 16 -25.97 2.46 -16.66
N ALA A 17 -27.09 3.12 -16.40
CA ALA A 17 -27.32 4.39 -17.04
C ALA A 17 -26.35 5.37 -16.36
N PRO A 18 -25.52 6.14 -17.10
CA PRO A 18 -24.80 7.24 -16.49
C PRO A 18 -25.83 8.27 -16.01
N VAL A 19 -26.27 8.15 -14.77
CA VAL A 19 -26.80 9.31 -14.08
C VAL A 19 -25.62 10.27 -14.11
N ALA A 20 -25.79 11.41 -14.73
CA ALA A 20 -24.84 12.50 -14.70
C ALA A 20 -24.68 12.89 -13.22
N SER A 21 -23.84 12.15 -12.50
CA SER A 21 -23.43 12.50 -11.17
C SER A 21 -22.66 13.81 -11.35
N THR A 22 -23.16 14.87 -10.76
CA THR A 22 -22.42 16.11 -10.61
C THR A 22 -21.23 15.77 -9.71
N GLU A 23 -20.14 15.37 -10.37
CA GLU A 23 -18.91 15.03 -9.68
C GLU A 23 -18.48 16.23 -8.83
N SER A 24 -18.12 15.98 -7.60
CA SER A 24 -17.70 17.06 -6.71
C SER A 24 -16.43 17.73 -7.26
N VAL A 25 -16.38 19.07 -7.20
CA VAL A 25 -15.23 19.87 -7.67
C VAL A 25 -13.89 19.34 -7.16
N PRO A 26 -13.73 18.92 -5.87
CA PRO A 26 -12.50 18.33 -5.38
C PRO A 26 -12.07 17.07 -6.14
N VAL A 27 -12.99 16.17 -6.49
CA VAL A 27 -12.70 14.95 -7.23
C VAL A 27 -12.20 15.28 -8.64
N LEU A 28 -12.81 16.24 -9.32
CA LEU A 28 -12.35 16.71 -10.63
C LEU A 28 -10.96 17.34 -10.57
N CYS A 29 -10.66 18.15 -9.55
CA CYS A 29 -9.33 18.72 -9.34
C CYS A 29 -8.27 17.64 -9.12
N ILE A 30 -8.57 16.62 -8.32
CA ILE A 30 -7.65 15.52 -8.06
C ILE A 30 -7.40 14.71 -9.35
N ARG A 31 -8.44 14.39 -10.12
CA ARG A 31 -8.30 13.71 -11.43
C ARG A 31 -7.44 14.52 -12.40
N PHE A 32 -7.67 15.83 -12.45
CA PHE A 32 -6.87 16.72 -13.27
C PHE A 32 -5.40 16.68 -12.88
N LEU A 33 -5.07 16.75 -11.59
CA LEU A 33 -3.70 16.65 -11.08
C LEU A 33 -3.06 15.29 -11.41
N LEU A 34 -3.81 14.19 -11.26
CA LEU A 34 -3.31 12.84 -11.59
C LEU A 34 -2.96 12.67 -13.06
N ILE A 35 -3.66 13.36 -13.96
CA ILE A 35 -3.37 13.37 -15.41
C ILE A 35 -2.24 14.37 -15.72
N LEU A 36 -2.27 15.53 -15.09
CA LEU A 36 -1.28 16.60 -15.35
C LEU A 36 0.13 16.19 -14.96
N MET A 37 0.31 15.50 -13.82
CA MET A 37 1.64 15.14 -13.34
C MET A 37 2.45 14.27 -14.31
N PRO A 38 1.93 13.13 -14.85
CA PRO A 38 2.66 12.36 -15.85
C PRO A 38 2.88 13.16 -17.14
N LEU A 39 1.96 14.03 -17.55
CA LEU A 39 2.15 14.89 -18.72
C LEU A 39 3.27 15.90 -18.51
N LEU A 40 3.40 16.48 -17.32
CA LEU A 40 4.52 17.36 -16.98
C LEU A 40 5.86 16.61 -16.98
N VAL A 41 5.91 15.38 -16.49
CA VAL A 41 7.13 14.55 -16.56
C VAL A 41 7.49 14.24 -18.01
N ILE A 42 6.52 13.84 -18.84
CA ILE A 42 6.75 13.59 -20.27
C ILE A 42 7.21 14.87 -20.98
N GLY A 43 6.54 16.00 -20.72
CA GLY A 43 6.94 17.31 -21.26
C GLY A 43 8.36 17.71 -20.85
N ALA A 44 8.73 17.49 -19.59
CA ALA A 44 10.09 17.72 -19.11
C ALA A 44 11.11 16.79 -19.80
N MET A 45 10.76 15.52 -20.03
CA MET A 45 11.63 14.58 -20.75
C MET A 45 11.82 14.98 -22.22
N ILE A 46 10.80 15.57 -22.85
CA ILE A 46 10.91 16.11 -24.22
C ILE A 46 11.75 17.38 -24.23
N ALA A 47 11.52 18.32 -23.30
CA ALA A 47 12.18 19.61 -23.26
C ALA A 47 13.66 19.53 -22.83
N PHE A 48 13.97 18.72 -21.82
CA PHE A 48 15.31 18.65 -21.20
C PHE A 48 16.03 17.34 -21.54
N GLY A 49 15.40 16.40 -22.23
CA GLY A 49 15.91 15.07 -22.50
C GLY A 49 15.58 14.06 -21.41
N ALA A 50 15.43 12.81 -21.79
CA ALA A 50 15.05 11.73 -20.88
C ALA A 50 16.14 11.42 -19.84
N LYS A 51 17.43 11.52 -20.20
CA LYS A 51 18.56 11.21 -19.28
C LYS A 51 18.63 12.14 -18.07
N PRO A 52 18.69 13.48 -18.22
CA PRO A 52 18.78 14.39 -17.06
C PRO A 52 17.53 14.32 -16.17
N VAL A 53 16.34 14.18 -16.74
CA VAL A 53 15.10 14.01 -15.97
C VAL A 53 15.13 12.70 -15.19
N GLY A 54 15.52 11.58 -15.83
CA GLY A 54 15.64 10.28 -15.17
C GLY A 54 16.69 10.28 -14.05
N MET A 55 17.83 10.95 -14.24
CA MET A 55 18.85 11.11 -13.19
C MET A 55 18.32 11.93 -12.01
N TRP A 56 17.62 13.02 -12.29
CA TRP A 56 17.00 13.85 -11.26
C TRP A 56 15.96 13.06 -10.46
N MET A 57 15.06 12.34 -11.12
CA MET A 57 14.07 11.48 -10.47
C MET A 57 14.75 10.40 -9.61
N HIS A 58 15.77 9.74 -10.14
CA HIS A 58 16.53 8.76 -9.37
C HIS A 58 17.18 9.37 -8.13
N ARG A 59 17.78 10.55 -8.24
CA ARG A 59 18.41 11.25 -7.09
C ARG A 59 17.38 11.59 -6.00
N HIS A 60 16.19 12.01 -6.39
CA HIS A 60 15.15 12.49 -5.46
C HIS A 60 14.03 11.46 -5.18
N ARG A 61 14.20 10.20 -5.58
CA ARG A 61 13.17 9.18 -5.54
C ARG A 61 12.49 8.96 -4.18
N PHE A 62 13.25 9.08 -3.09
CA PHE A 62 12.69 8.93 -1.73
C PHE A 62 11.84 10.16 -1.35
N ILE A 63 12.30 11.36 -1.71
CA ILE A 63 11.54 12.60 -1.48
C ILE A 63 10.26 12.59 -2.33
N LEU A 64 10.34 12.19 -3.59
CA LEU A 64 9.19 12.05 -4.47
C LEU A 64 8.20 11.02 -3.91
N GLY A 65 8.68 9.86 -3.45
CA GLY A 65 7.83 8.85 -2.81
C GLY A 65 7.14 9.39 -1.57
N ALA A 66 7.87 10.04 -0.67
CA ALA A 66 7.30 10.66 0.52
C ALA A 66 6.27 11.74 0.17
N SER A 67 6.51 12.54 -0.87
CA SER A 67 5.57 13.56 -1.34
C SER A 67 4.27 12.94 -1.89
N VAL A 68 4.37 11.82 -2.61
CA VAL A 68 3.19 11.08 -3.09
C VAL A 68 2.38 10.54 -1.92
N ILE A 69 3.03 9.94 -0.91
CA ILE A 69 2.34 9.46 0.30
C ILE A 69 1.65 10.62 1.01
N ALA A 70 2.37 11.73 1.23
CA ALA A 70 1.81 12.92 1.88
C ALA A 70 0.60 13.48 1.11
N ALA A 71 0.67 13.57 -0.20
CA ALA A 71 -0.44 13.99 -1.05
C ALA A 71 -1.65 13.06 -0.90
N CYS A 72 -1.45 11.75 -0.95
CA CYS A 72 -2.53 10.77 -0.76
C CYS A 72 -3.19 10.91 0.62
N VAL A 73 -2.40 11.10 1.68
CA VAL A 73 -2.91 11.29 3.05
C VAL A 73 -3.71 12.60 3.17
N LEU A 74 -3.19 13.69 2.62
CA LEU A 74 -3.87 15.00 2.66
C LEU A 74 -5.18 14.99 1.88
N LEU A 75 -5.22 14.28 0.75
CA LEU A 75 -6.38 14.18 -0.14
C LEU A 75 -7.29 12.99 0.19
N ASN A 76 -6.99 12.19 1.22
CA ASN A 76 -7.69 10.95 1.59
C ASN A 76 -7.80 9.93 0.44
N ILE A 77 -6.77 9.83 -0.41
CA ILE A 77 -6.75 8.89 -1.55
C ILE A 77 -6.25 7.54 -1.07
N SER A 78 -7.06 6.51 -1.23
CA SER A 78 -6.71 5.11 -0.95
C SER A 78 -7.14 4.20 -2.09
N GLY A 79 -6.57 2.99 -2.13
CA GLY A 79 -7.01 1.93 -3.05
C GLY A 79 -8.06 1.01 -2.44
N SER A 80 -8.61 1.36 -1.29
CA SER A 80 -9.62 0.58 -0.56
C SER A 80 -10.93 0.50 -1.33
N SER A 81 -11.63 -0.61 -1.16
CA SER A 81 -12.99 -0.80 -1.65
C SER A 81 -14.07 -0.43 -0.62
N ILE A 82 -13.72 0.36 0.41
CA ILE A 82 -14.64 0.77 1.48
C ILE A 82 -15.89 1.48 0.94
N GLY A 83 -15.81 2.12 -0.22
CA GLY A 83 -16.95 2.71 -0.92
C GLY A 83 -18.04 1.71 -1.31
N MET A 84 -17.77 0.38 -1.23
CA MET A 84 -18.81 -0.64 -1.38
C MET A 84 -19.93 -0.54 -0.34
N TRP A 85 -19.68 0.05 0.81
CA TRP A 85 -20.73 0.31 1.79
C TRP A 85 -21.80 1.25 1.27
N ASN A 86 -21.47 2.21 0.40
CA ASN A 86 -22.46 3.07 -0.26
C ASN A 86 -23.48 2.23 -1.03
N TYR A 87 -23.01 1.21 -1.78
CA TYR A 87 -23.90 0.29 -2.50
C TYR A 87 -24.85 -0.48 -1.55
N TRP A 88 -24.32 -1.02 -0.44
CA TRP A 88 -25.13 -1.76 0.52
C TRP A 88 -26.13 -0.87 1.24
N LEU A 89 -25.82 0.42 1.41
CA LEU A 89 -26.72 1.42 2.01
C LEU A 89 -27.69 2.03 1.00
N GLY A 90 -27.64 1.65 -0.29
CA GLY A 90 -28.55 2.13 -1.32
C GLY A 90 -28.11 3.45 -1.96
N HIS A 91 -26.85 3.88 -1.75
CA HIS A 91 -26.25 5.06 -2.36
C HIS A 91 -25.44 4.69 -3.61
N ASP A 92 -25.05 5.69 -4.39
CA ASP A 92 -24.18 5.49 -5.55
C ASP A 92 -22.77 5.10 -5.10
N MET A 93 -22.25 4.00 -5.66
CA MET A 93 -20.89 3.52 -5.41
C MET A 93 -19.79 4.49 -5.88
N SER A 94 -20.10 5.36 -6.84
CA SER A 94 -19.16 6.36 -7.35
C SER A 94 -18.98 7.56 -6.43
N THR A 95 -19.85 7.72 -5.43
CA THR A 95 -19.68 8.75 -4.41
C THR A 95 -18.35 8.54 -3.70
N ASP A 96 -17.52 9.55 -3.65
CA ASP A 96 -16.18 9.52 -3.02
C ASP A 96 -15.08 8.73 -3.77
N VAL A 97 -15.36 8.20 -4.98
CA VAL A 97 -14.36 7.51 -5.79
C VAL A 97 -13.66 8.50 -6.74
N VAL A 98 -12.35 8.69 -6.54
CA VAL A 98 -11.54 9.55 -7.41
C VAL A 98 -11.30 8.90 -8.78
N TRP A 99 -10.96 7.60 -8.80
CA TRP A 99 -10.65 6.86 -10.01
C TRP A 99 -10.95 5.38 -9.85
N GLY A 100 -11.54 4.77 -10.87
CA GLY A 100 -11.88 3.33 -10.86
C GLY A 100 -13.25 3.04 -10.24
N THR A 101 -13.43 1.80 -9.81
CA THR A 101 -14.65 1.32 -9.14
C THR A 101 -14.30 0.47 -7.94
N PRO A 102 -15.03 0.57 -6.82
CA PRO A 102 -14.86 -0.32 -5.69
C PRO A 102 -15.08 -1.79 -6.13
N ARG A 103 -14.26 -2.71 -5.61
CA ARG A 103 -14.30 -4.12 -6.02
C ARG A 103 -15.15 -4.93 -5.04
N ILE A 104 -16.29 -5.41 -5.49
CA ILE A 104 -17.21 -6.24 -4.68
C ILE A 104 -16.54 -7.51 -4.13
N MET A 105 -15.56 -8.06 -4.84
CA MET A 105 -14.87 -9.30 -4.45
C MET A 105 -13.85 -9.10 -3.31
N ARG A 106 -13.57 -7.86 -2.90
CA ARG A 106 -12.65 -7.56 -1.78
C ARG A 106 -13.36 -7.50 -0.43
N THR A 107 -14.28 -8.42 -0.17
CA THR A 107 -15.06 -8.47 1.08
C THR A 107 -14.18 -8.55 2.32
N ASP A 108 -13.09 -9.32 2.29
CA ASP A 108 -12.16 -9.44 3.41
C ASP A 108 -11.52 -8.09 3.77
N GLU A 109 -11.36 -7.19 2.81
CA GLU A 109 -10.85 -5.85 3.03
C GLU A 109 -11.93 -4.93 3.59
N TYR A 110 -13.00 -4.65 2.80
CA TYR A 110 -13.95 -3.59 3.16
C TYR A 110 -15.02 -4.00 4.18
N VAL A 111 -15.28 -5.31 4.36
CA VAL A 111 -16.22 -5.80 5.39
C VAL A 111 -15.49 -6.17 6.68
N VAL A 112 -14.24 -6.64 6.62
CA VAL A 112 -13.51 -7.14 7.78
C VAL A 112 -12.31 -6.25 8.12
N GLY A 113 -11.27 -6.22 7.31
CA GLY A 113 -9.98 -5.61 7.68
C GLY A 113 -10.08 -4.10 7.94
N THR A 114 -10.64 -3.34 7.00
CA THR A 114 -10.76 -1.89 7.16
C THR A 114 -11.69 -1.48 8.30
N PRO A 115 -12.90 -2.08 8.51
CA PRO A 115 -13.72 -1.80 9.69
C PRO A 115 -13.06 -2.16 11.00
N LEU A 116 -12.32 -3.28 11.07
CA LEU A 116 -11.55 -3.66 12.26
C LEU A 116 -10.47 -2.61 12.59
N ALA A 117 -9.71 -2.17 11.58
CA ALA A 117 -8.72 -1.12 11.78
C ALA A 117 -9.35 0.20 12.27
N PHE A 118 -10.52 0.56 11.73
CA PHE A 118 -11.25 1.76 12.14
C PHE A 118 -11.80 1.67 13.57
N SER A 119 -12.25 0.48 13.97
CA SER A 119 -12.81 0.25 15.30
C SER A 119 -11.78 0.43 16.40
N GLN A 120 -10.50 0.18 16.11
CA GLN A 120 -9.42 0.33 17.08
C GLN A 120 -9.29 1.75 17.65
N ARG A 121 -9.73 2.75 16.91
CA ARG A 121 -9.82 4.12 17.43
C ARG A 121 -10.75 4.22 18.65
N TYR A 122 -11.83 3.44 18.70
CA TYR A 122 -12.81 3.49 19.80
C TYR A 122 -12.35 2.72 21.04
N SER A 123 -11.42 1.77 20.89
CA SER A 123 -10.77 1.06 22.00
C SER A 123 -9.42 1.66 22.41
N GLY A 124 -9.06 2.86 21.89
CA GLY A 124 -7.77 3.49 22.15
C GLY A 124 -6.58 2.70 21.60
N TYR A 125 -6.79 1.96 20.52
CA TYR A 125 -5.78 1.05 19.91
C TYR A 125 -5.28 -0.01 20.87
N SER A 126 -6.17 -0.53 21.70
CA SER A 126 -5.88 -1.59 22.64
C SER A 126 -5.46 -2.88 21.93
N TYR A 127 -4.50 -3.62 22.53
CA TYR A 127 -4.05 -4.90 21.99
C TYR A 127 -5.18 -5.95 21.99
N PHE A 128 -6.00 -5.96 23.04
CA PHE A 128 -7.22 -6.75 23.12
C PHE A 128 -8.43 -5.83 23.04
N ASN A 129 -9.40 -6.19 22.21
CA ASN A 129 -10.61 -5.42 21.98
C ASN A 129 -11.84 -6.31 22.19
N ASP A 130 -12.77 -5.86 23.03
CA ASP A 130 -14.01 -6.54 23.40
C ASP A 130 -15.25 -6.06 22.61
N LEU A 131 -15.09 -5.09 21.71
CA LEU A 131 -16.19 -4.55 20.90
C LEU A 131 -16.76 -5.55 19.88
N PHE A 132 -16.04 -6.63 19.59
CA PHE A 132 -16.40 -7.59 18.53
C PHE A 132 -17.01 -8.90 19.02
N GLY A 133 -17.19 -9.09 20.31
CA GLY A 133 -17.76 -10.33 20.83
C GLY A 133 -17.75 -10.41 22.34
N ASN A 134 -18.17 -11.57 22.85
CA ASN A 134 -18.27 -11.82 24.30
C ASN A 134 -16.92 -12.01 24.99
N LYS A 135 -15.83 -12.05 24.23
CA LYS A 135 -14.47 -12.19 24.76
C LYS A 135 -13.53 -11.22 24.04
N PRO A 136 -12.52 -10.67 24.73
CA PRO A 136 -11.51 -9.83 24.11
C PRO A 136 -10.83 -10.54 22.93
N ALA A 137 -10.80 -9.91 21.76
CA ALA A 137 -10.12 -10.40 20.57
C ALA A 137 -8.70 -9.83 20.51
N ASP A 138 -7.72 -10.66 20.16
CA ASP A 138 -6.36 -10.22 19.83
C ASP A 138 -6.39 -9.46 18.50
N MET A 139 -6.12 -8.17 18.57
CA MET A 139 -6.20 -7.27 17.41
C MET A 139 -4.90 -7.25 16.60
N PHE A 140 -3.78 -7.53 17.24
CA PHE A 140 -2.48 -7.50 16.57
C PHE A 140 -2.22 -8.77 15.76
N ILE A 141 -2.23 -9.94 16.40
CA ILE A 141 -1.87 -11.21 15.73
C ILE A 141 -3.04 -11.75 14.91
N VAL A 142 -4.24 -11.82 15.52
CA VAL A 142 -5.38 -12.54 14.92
C VAL A 142 -6.14 -11.68 13.91
N LYS A 143 -6.25 -10.38 14.19
CA LYS A 143 -7.09 -9.48 13.39
C LYS A 143 -6.31 -8.57 12.44
N ASP A 144 -4.98 -8.55 12.52
CA ASP A 144 -4.12 -7.70 11.70
C ASP A 144 -4.57 -6.23 11.70
N ALA A 145 -4.88 -5.72 12.89
CA ALA A 145 -5.37 -4.37 13.09
C ALA A 145 -4.36 -3.54 13.90
N PRO A 146 -4.35 -2.20 13.74
CA PRO A 146 -3.39 -1.32 14.44
C PRO A 146 -3.58 -1.34 15.95
N VAL A 147 -2.47 -1.44 16.70
CA VAL A 147 -2.47 -1.42 18.17
C VAL A 147 -1.41 -0.47 18.72
N LEU A 148 -1.64 0.11 19.88
CA LEU A 148 -0.66 0.96 20.57
C LEU A 148 0.22 0.09 21.48
N ALA A 149 1.14 -0.67 20.89
CA ALA A 149 2.06 -1.56 21.59
C ALA A 149 3.45 -1.56 20.93
N LEU A 150 4.50 -1.99 21.63
CA LEU A 150 5.86 -2.07 21.07
C LEU A 150 5.93 -2.99 19.84
N ALA A 151 5.09 -4.02 19.78
CA ALA A 151 5.01 -4.92 18.63
C ALA A 151 4.63 -4.21 17.34
N GLU A 152 3.94 -3.06 17.39
CA GLU A 152 3.57 -2.25 16.23
C GLU A 152 4.77 -1.65 15.49
N LEU A 153 5.96 -1.67 16.07
CA LEU A 153 7.21 -1.34 15.38
C LEU A 153 7.45 -2.25 14.16
N PHE A 154 6.95 -3.49 14.21
CA PHE A 154 7.03 -4.45 13.12
C PHE A 154 5.90 -4.33 12.08
N ARG A 155 4.97 -3.37 12.28
CA ARG A 155 3.87 -3.07 11.35
C ARG A 155 3.80 -1.58 10.99
N PRO A 156 4.86 -1.03 10.37
CA PRO A 156 5.01 0.42 10.17
C PRO A 156 3.87 1.04 9.34
N PHE A 157 3.21 0.27 8.50
CA PHE A 157 2.10 0.78 7.69
C PHE A 157 0.82 1.02 8.50
N HIS A 158 0.66 0.41 9.66
CA HIS A 158 -0.46 0.67 10.57
C HIS A 158 -0.31 1.99 11.36
N TRP A 159 0.91 2.55 11.45
CA TRP A 159 1.14 3.81 12.18
C TRP A 159 0.28 4.96 11.67
N GLY A 160 -0.09 4.93 10.38
CA GLY A 160 -0.98 5.92 9.81
C GLY A 160 -2.32 6.01 10.54
N TYR A 161 -2.90 4.90 10.97
CA TYR A 161 -4.16 4.88 11.71
C TYR A 161 -4.01 5.52 13.09
N ILE A 162 -2.89 5.27 13.77
CA ILE A 162 -2.59 5.82 15.10
C ILE A 162 -2.34 7.33 15.00
N LEU A 163 -1.57 7.78 14.00
CA LEU A 163 -1.12 9.15 13.85
C LEU A 163 -2.17 10.08 13.21
N PHE A 164 -2.92 9.59 12.21
CA PHE A 164 -3.79 10.42 11.37
C PHE A 164 -5.29 10.06 11.52
N GLY A 165 -5.61 9.02 12.30
CA GLY A 165 -6.98 8.51 12.46
C GLY A 165 -7.44 7.66 11.26
N SER A 166 -8.73 7.32 11.22
CA SER A 166 -9.26 6.28 10.33
C SER A 166 -9.06 6.57 8.84
N SER A 167 -9.61 7.66 8.32
CA SER A 167 -9.61 7.95 6.86
C SER A 167 -8.21 8.25 6.32
N ARG A 168 -7.48 9.17 6.96
CA ARG A 168 -6.11 9.49 6.57
C ARG A 168 -5.15 8.34 6.84
N GLY A 169 -5.40 7.57 7.90
CA GLY A 169 -4.67 6.35 8.21
C GLY A 169 -4.84 5.30 7.12
N LEU A 170 -6.05 5.13 6.59
CA LEU A 170 -6.32 4.26 5.44
C LEU A 170 -5.57 4.74 4.20
N ALA A 171 -5.58 6.04 3.91
CA ALA A 171 -4.83 6.62 2.81
C ALA A 171 -3.31 6.38 2.95
N PHE A 172 -2.77 6.55 4.17
CA PHE A 172 -1.37 6.23 4.48
C PHE A 172 -1.09 4.73 4.27
N TYR A 173 -1.91 3.86 4.86
CA TYR A 173 -1.76 2.40 4.77
C TYR A 173 -1.66 1.91 3.33
N TRP A 174 -2.50 2.43 2.42
CA TRP A 174 -2.49 2.06 1.02
C TRP A 174 -1.34 2.68 0.24
N SER A 175 -1.17 4.00 0.35
CA SER A 175 -0.16 4.73 -0.43
C SER A 175 1.26 4.38 0.00
N ALA A 176 1.53 4.29 1.30
CA ALA A 176 2.85 3.94 1.81
C ALA A 176 3.26 2.53 1.38
N ARG A 177 2.37 1.55 1.48
CA ARG A 177 2.65 0.17 1.01
C ARG A 177 2.98 0.13 -0.47
N LEU A 178 2.21 0.82 -1.32
CA LEU A 178 2.45 0.84 -2.76
C LEU A 178 3.78 1.53 -3.11
N VAL A 179 4.01 2.72 -2.55
CA VAL A 179 5.22 3.50 -2.83
C VAL A 179 6.47 2.82 -2.28
N VAL A 180 6.41 2.29 -1.04
CA VAL A 180 7.55 1.60 -0.44
C VAL A 180 7.83 0.28 -1.17
N LEU A 181 6.81 -0.47 -1.58
CA LEU A 181 7.00 -1.67 -2.41
C LEU A 181 7.70 -1.35 -3.72
N PHE A 182 7.25 -0.31 -4.41
CA PHE A 182 7.89 0.14 -5.65
C PHE A 182 9.36 0.54 -5.42
N LEU A 183 9.63 1.35 -4.39
CA LEU A 183 11.00 1.79 -4.08
C LEU A 183 11.89 0.64 -3.62
N ALA A 184 11.37 -0.28 -2.80
CA ALA A 184 12.10 -1.46 -2.34
C ALA A 184 12.47 -2.39 -3.50
N ALA A 185 11.52 -2.65 -4.40
CA ALA A 185 11.77 -3.43 -5.62
C ALA A 185 12.80 -2.72 -6.53
N TYR A 186 12.69 -1.39 -6.68
CA TYR A 186 13.64 -0.63 -7.47
C TYR A 186 15.07 -0.72 -6.92
N GLU A 187 15.27 -0.52 -5.60
CA GLU A 187 16.58 -0.67 -4.95
C GLU A 187 17.09 -2.11 -5.03
N PHE A 188 16.21 -3.10 -4.90
CA PHE A 188 16.55 -4.51 -5.06
C PHE A 188 17.08 -4.82 -6.46
N PHE A 189 16.39 -4.38 -7.52
CA PHE A 189 16.87 -4.58 -8.90
C PHE A 189 18.18 -3.84 -9.18
N LEU A 190 18.40 -2.67 -8.58
CA LEU A 190 19.70 -1.99 -8.65
C LEU A 190 20.80 -2.77 -7.92
N CYS A 191 20.46 -3.40 -6.80
CA CYS A 191 21.39 -4.19 -6.00
C CYS A 191 21.86 -5.43 -6.76
N ILE A 192 20.93 -6.27 -7.27
CA ILE A 192 21.26 -7.51 -7.97
C ILE A 192 21.92 -7.29 -9.33
N SER A 193 21.70 -6.14 -9.99
CA SER A 193 22.36 -5.82 -11.25
C SER A 193 23.83 -5.46 -11.08
N ASN A 194 24.34 -5.43 -9.85
CA ASN A 194 25.73 -5.13 -9.44
C ASN A 194 26.32 -3.85 -10.08
N ASP A 195 25.47 -2.93 -10.53
CA ASP A 195 25.90 -1.78 -11.28
C ASP A 195 25.16 -0.51 -10.89
N ARG A 196 25.42 -0.05 -9.67
CA ARG A 196 24.83 1.19 -9.12
C ARG A 196 25.24 2.46 -9.89
N ARG A 197 26.20 2.35 -10.80
CA ARG A 197 26.78 3.50 -11.53
C ARG A 197 26.34 3.58 -13.00
N GLN A 198 25.90 2.50 -13.63
CA GLN A 198 25.51 2.51 -15.05
C GLN A 198 24.05 2.91 -15.26
N GLU A 199 23.83 3.90 -16.12
CA GLU A 199 22.49 4.44 -16.44
C GLU A 199 21.55 3.41 -17.07
N LYS A 200 22.09 2.40 -17.78
CA LYS A 200 21.29 1.37 -18.45
C LYS A 200 20.50 0.51 -17.47
N HIS A 201 21.05 0.24 -16.29
CA HIS A 201 20.40 -0.63 -15.30
C HIS A 201 19.29 0.08 -14.52
N LYS A 202 19.30 1.42 -14.43
CA LYS A 202 18.22 2.19 -13.79
C LYS A 202 16.88 2.03 -14.51
N GLY A 203 16.90 1.98 -15.85
CA GLY A 203 15.68 1.72 -16.64
C GLY A 203 15.13 0.32 -16.41
N VAL A 204 15.99 -0.69 -16.40
CA VAL A 204 15.60 -2.08 -16.11
C VAL A 204 15.05 -2.21 -14.69
N ALA A 205 15.71 -1.60 -13.70
CA ALA A 205 15.25 -1.60 -12.32
C ALA A 205 13.88 -0.91 -12.18
N PHE A 206 13.66 0.17 -12.90
CA PHE A 206 12.36 0.87 -12.93
C PHE A 206 11.24 0.00 -13.51
N VAL A 207 11.50 -0.64 -14.65
CA VAL A 207 10.53 -1.58 -15.26
C VAL A 207 10.26 -2.76 -14.33
N GLY A 208 11.29 -3.36 -13.73
CA GLY A 208 11.16 -4.45 -12.77
C GLY A 208 10.32 -4.04 -11.56
N ALA A 209 10.53 -2.83 -11.02
CA ALA A 209 9.74 -2.32 -9.90
C ALA A 209 8.26 -2.12 -10.27
N ILE A 210 7.96 -1.61 -11.47
CA ILE A 210 6.59 -1.52 -11.98
C ILE A 210 5.96 -2.90 -12.11
N LEU A 211 6.69 -3.85 -12.72
CA LEU A 211 6.17 -5.20 -12.92
C LEU A 211 5.82 -5.87 -11.58
N ILE A 212 6.64 -5.69 -10.54
CA ILE A 212 6.34 -6.20 -9.19
C ILE A 212 5.15 -5.46 -8.57
N ALA A 213 5.23 -4.13 -8.48
CA ALA A 213 4.21 -3.34 -7.79
C ALA A 213 2.83 -3.43 -8.46
N CYS A 214 2.79 -3.55 -9.79
CA CYS A 214 1.55 -3.65 -10.56
C CYS A 214 1.18 -5.08 -10.96
N ALA A 215 1.94 -6.10 -10.53
CA ALA A 215 1.63 -7.50 -10.84
C ALA A 215 0.20 -7.86 -10.43
N PRO A 216 -0.58 -8.55 -11.27
CA PRO A 216 -1.95 -8.93 -10.94
C PRO A 216 -2.07 -9.68 -9.62
N LEU A 217 -1.12 -10.59 -9.34
CA LEU A 217 -1.05 -11.32 -8.08
C LEU A 217 -0.86 -10.38 -6.87
N VAL A 218 0.08 -9.44 -6.95
CA VAL A 218 0.34 -8.48 -5.88
C VAL A 218 -0.86 -7.57 -5.67
N GLN A 219 -1.47 -7.08 -6.75
CA GLN A 219 -2.65 -6.22 -6.68
C GLN A 219 -3.90 -6.97 -6.17
N TRP A 220 -4.01 -8.26 -6.44
CA TRP A 220 -5.08 -9.09 -5.88
C TRP A 220 -4.96 -9.23 -4.36
N TRP A 221 -3.77 -9.56 -3.87
CA TRP A 221 -3.47 -9.77 -2.45
C TRP A 221 -3.01 -8.50 -1.73
N PHE A 222 -3.14 -7.33 -2.39
CA PHE A 222 -2.67 -6.07 -1.81
C PHE A 222 -3.42 -5.68 -0.54
N ALA A 223 -4.69 -6.00 -0.47
CA ALA A 223 -5.57 -5.60 0.63
C ALA A 223 -5.57 -6.56 1.83
N VAL A 224 -5.14 -7.82 1.60
CA VAL A 224 -5.26 -8.90 2.59
C VAL A 224 -4.00 -9.75 2.62
N ASN A 225 -3.77 -10.41 3.76
CA ASN A 225 -2.67 -11.36 3.99
C ASN A 225 -1.26 -10.76 3.82
N ALA A 226 -1.12 -9.45 3.88
CA ALA A 226 0.13 -8.69 3.94
C ALA A 226 1.23 -9.13 2.95
N LEU A 227 0.85 -9.58 1.73
CA LEU A 227 1.82 -9.93 0.69
C LEU A 227 2.77 -8.79 0.32
N PRO A 228 2.30 -7.52 0.16
CA PRO A 228 3.20 -6.39 -0.11
C PRO A 228 4.23 -6.18 0.99
N GLU A 229 3.85 -6.33 2.27
CA GLU A 229 4.73 -6.18 3.42
C GLU A 229 5.83 -7.23 3.42
N MET A 230 5.50 -8.49 3.11
CA MET A 230 6.49 -9.56 3.00
C MET A 230 7.47 -9.31 1.87
N LEU A 231 7.01 -8.86 0.70
CA LEU A 231 7.88 -8.50 -0.42
C LEU A 231 8.79 -7.33 -0.06
N ILE A 232 8.25 -6.29 0.59
CA ILE A 232 9.03 -5.15 1.09
C ILE A 232 10.10 -5.64 2.07
N ALA A 233 9.73 -6.49 3.03
CA ALA A 233 10.64 -7.02 4.02
C ALA A 233 11.83 -7.75 3.38
N ILE A 234 11.58 -8.59 2.38
CA ILE A 234 12.61 -9.33 1.66
C ILE A 234 13.51 -8.38 0.87
N PHE A 235 12.94 -7.52 0.03
CA PHE A 235 13.73 -6.63 -0.83
C PHE A 235 14.59 -5.67 0.00
N VAL A 236 14.02 -5.07 1.06
CA VAL A 236 14.76 -4.18 1.96
C VAL A 236 15.85 -4.93 2.72
N SER A 237 15.57 -6.16 3.20
CA SER A 237 16.57 -6.97 3.90
C SER A 237 17.77 -7.30 3.01
N ILE A 238 17.55 -7.71 1.76
CA ILE A 238 18.62 -8.00 0.80
C ILE A 238 19.46 -6.75 0.54
N VAL A 239 18.83 -5.61 0.26
CA VAL A 239 19.52 -4.34 0.00
C VAL A 239 20.31 -3.87 1.23
N CYS A 240 19.72 -3.98 2.43
CA CYS A 240 20.41 -3.59 3.67
C CYS A 240 21.56 -4.56 4.00
N PHE A 241 21.40 -5.86 3.72
CA PHE A 241 22.44 -6.84 3.95
C PHE A 241 23.66 -6.61 3.03
N ASP A 242 23.42 -6.36 1.74
CA ASP A 242 24.48 -6.02 0.80
C ASP A 242 25.23 -4.74 1.23
N ARG A 243 24.49 -3.73 1.69
CA ARG A 243 25.11 -2.49 2.22
C ARG A 243 25.86 -2.75 3.52
N TYR A 244 25.32 -3.57 4.41
CA TYR A 244 25.97 -3.97 5.67
C TYR A 244 27.33 -4.64 5.43
N LEU A 245 27.43 -5.50 4.42
CA LEU A 245 28.70 -6.17 4.07
C LEU A 245 29.71 -5.23 3.42
N GLY A 246 29.24 -4.25 2.64
CA GLY A 246 30.11 -3.29 1.92
C GLY A 246 30.51 -2.05 2.71
N ASP A 247 29.90 -1.80 3.87
CA ASP A 247 30.18 -0.59 4.69
C ASP A 247 31.13 -0.93 5.83
N THR A 248 32.08 -0.02 6.09
CA THR A 248 33.07 -0.17 7.18
C THR A 248 32.70 0.66 8.41
N GLU A 249 31.76 1.59 8.30
CA GLU A 249 31.34 2.45 9.40
C GLU A 249 30.37 1.72 10.34
N SER A 250 30.74 1.62 11.61
CA SER A 250 29.95 0.86 12.61
C SER A 250 28.53 1.43 12.79
N GLY A 251 28.37 2.76 12.73
CA GLY A 251 27.06 3.43 12.85
C GLY A 251 26.11 3.06 11.70
N HIS A 252 26.58 3.07 10.47
CA HIS A 252 25.80 2.66 9.31
C HIS A 252 25.45 1.18 9.36
N ARG A 253 26.39 0.32 9.73
CA ARG A 253 26.15 -1.12 9.89
C ARG A 253 25.07 -1.41 10.96
N ALA A 254 25.13 -0.69 12.10
CA ALA A 254 24.09 -0.81 13.12
C ALA A 254 22.70 -0.40 12.60
N ALA A 255 22.63 0.67 11.80
CA ALA A 255 21.38 1.10 11.19
C ALA A 255 20.82 0.04 10.19
N TYR A 256 21.67 -0.52 9.34
CA TYR A 256 21.24 -1.59 8.42
C TYR A 256 20.77 -2.83 9.19
N ALA A 257 21.47 -3.23 10.25
CA ALA A 257 21.07 -4.36 11.09
C ALA A 257 19.71 -4.10 11.78
N ALA A 258 19.47 -2.89 12.27
CA ALA A 258 18.18 -2.51 12.87
C ALA A 258 17.04 -2.59 11.85
N VAL A 259 17.25 -2.12 10.61
CA VAL A 259 16.25 -2.23 9.54
C VAL A 259 15.97 -3.68 9.19
N ILE A 260 17.01 -4.52 9.08
CA ILE A 260 16.85 -5.97 8.82
C ILE A 260 16.03 -6.62 9.95
N LEU A 261 16.28 -6.26 11.21
CA LEU A 261 15.52 -6.78 12.36
C LEU A 261 14.03 -6.40 12.28
N ILE A 262 13.71 -5.15 11.92
CA ILE A 262 12.33 -4.71 11.71
C ILE A 262 11.68 -5.49 10.55
N CYS A 263 12.38 -5.65 9.43
CA CYS A 263 11.90 -6.43 8.30
C CYS A 263 11.67 -7.91 8.65
N ALA A 264 12.58 -8.51 9.43
CA ALA A 264 12.44 -9.89 9.90
C ALA A 264 11.21 -10.04 10.80
N GLY A 265 10.98 -9.10 11.73
CA GLY A 265 9.78 -9.06 12.56
C GLY A 265 8.50 -8.86 11.73
N MET A 266 8.51 -7.94 10.75
CA MET A 266 7.39 -7.73 9.83
C MET A 266 7.06 -9.01 9.06
N PHE A 267 8.06 -9.70 8.52
CA PHE A 267 7.89 -10.98 7.82
C PHE A 267 7.37 -12.09 8.73
N ALA A 268 7.95 -12.25 9.91
CA ALA A 268 7.60 -13.31 10.85
C ALA A 268 6.18 -13.16 11.43
N LEU A 269 5.78 -11.92 11.75
CA LEU A 269 4.50 -11.63 12.41
C LEU A 269 3.31 -11.54 11.45
N THR A 270 3.51 -11.68 10.15
CA THR A 270 2.42 -11.74 9.17
C THR A 270 1.58 -13.01 9.30
N LEU A 271 2.15 -14.11 9.80
CA LEU A 271 1.50 -15.40 10.07
C LEU A 271 0.68 -15.95 8.89
N TYR A 272 1.16 -15.80 7.67
CA TYR A 272 0.57 -16.40 6.48
C TYR A 272 1.53 -17.41 5.84
N PRO A 273 1.51 -18.69 6.28
CA PRO A 273 2.51 -19.70 5.88
C PRO A 273 2.63 -19.89 4.37
N ALA A 274 1.53 -19.74 3.61
CA ALA A 274 1.54 -19.91 2.17
C ALA A 274 2.56 -18.97 1.47
N TRP A 275 2.66 -17.72 1.92
CA TRP A 275 3.65 -16.78 1.40
C TRP A 275 4.99 -16.89 2.13
N GLN A 276 4.98 -17.09 3.44
CA GLN A 276 6.20 -17.15 4.26
C GLN A 276 7.12 -18.29 3.83
N ILE A 277 6.59 -19.48 3.59
CA ILE A 277 7.39 -20.63 3.16
C ILE A 277 7.96 -20.38 1.77
N SER A 278 7.14 -20.01 0.80
CA SER A 278 7.56 -19.80 -0.58
C SER A 278 8.60 -18.69 -0.72
N LEU A 279 8.34 -17.55 -0.06
CA LEU A 279 9.21 -16.38 -0.11
C LEU A 279 10.46 -16.57 0.74
N GLY A 280 10.36 -17.25 1.89
CA GLY A 280 11.50 -17.57 2.75
C GLY A 280 12.49 -18.52 2.08
N LEU A 281 12.01 -19.55 1.39
CA LEU A 281 12.85 -20.43 0.58
C LEU A 281 13.54 -19.68 -0.56
N SER A 282 12.83 -18.77 -1.23
CA SER A 282 13.43 -17.92 -2.27
C SER A 282 14.55 -17.04 -1.71
N LEU A 283 14.39 -16.50 -0.50
CA LEU A 283 15.42 -15.68 0.15
C LEU A 283 16.71 -16.45 0.44
N ILE A 284 16.60 -17.75 0.77
CA ILE A 284 17.79 -18.61 1.04
C ILE A 284 18.59 -18.88 -0.24
N HIS A 285 17.95 -18.85 -1.40
CA HIS A 285 18.57 -19.14 -2.71
C HIS A 285 19.15 -17.91 -3.42
N ILE A 286 18.92 -16.70 -2.95
CA ILE A 286 19.47 -15.44 -3.46
C ILE A 286 20.77 -15.11 -2.72
#